data_b04adfdec860ddae6fd46a1a630495c7
#
_entry.id   b04adfdec860ddae6fd46a1a630495c7
#
_cell.length_a   1.000
_cell.length_b   1.000
_cell.length_c   1.000
_cell.angle_alpha   90.00
_cell.angle_beta   90.00
_cell.angle_gamma   90.00
#
_symmetry.space_group_name_H-M   'P 1'
#
loop_
_entity.id
_entity.type
_entity.pdbx_description
1 polymer ?
#
loop_
_entity_poly.entity_id
_entity_poly.type
_entity_poly.pdbx_seq_one_letter_code
_entity_poly.pdbx_strand_id
1 'polypeptide(L)'
;MKKFNILLFITVIILLLLSGWSIFHQPGYSSEDQFVTPTNIHFEKDTLSLGSVKYGTEQKAVFRFTNTGTAPLLIYNVVPSCDCTAVKWKKRPIKPGESGEIQTVYSPNSLG
;
A
#
# COMPACT_ATOMS: atom_id res chain seq x y z
N MET A 1 60.33 -10.60 -28.07
CA MET A 1 59.68 -9.52 -27.33
C MET A 1 58.33 -9.08 -27.96
N LYS A 2 58.19 -9.03 -29.29
CA LYS A 2 56.92 -8.62 -29.90
C LYS A 2 55.70 -9.59 -29.66
N LYS A 3 55.98 -10.89 -29.50
CA LYS A 3 54.91 -11.90 -29.27
C LYS A 3 54.33 -11.85 -27.84
N PHE A 4 55.15 -11.42 -26.88
CA PHE A 4 54.70 -11.29 -25.48
C PHE A 4 53.73 -10.12 -25.28
N ASN A 5 53.94 -9.01 -25.99
CA ASN A 5 53.03 -7.88 -25.93
C ASN A 5 51.66 -8.18 -26.55
N ILE A 6 51.62 -8.96 -27.62
CA ILE A 6 50.33 -9.33 -28.27
C ILE A 6 49.51 -10.21 -27.33
N LEU A 7 50.11 -11.14 -26.63
CA LEU A 7 49.42 -12.00 -25.67
C LEU A 7 48.83 -11.20 -24.52
N LEU A 8 49.61 -10.23 -24.02
CA LEU A 8 49.18 -9.33 -22.94
C LEU A 8 48.03 -8.41 -23.37
N PHE A 9 48.05 -7.91 -24.63
CA PHE A 9 46.95 -7.12 -25.16
C PHE A 9 45.68 -7.97 -25.36
N ILE A 10 45.78 -9.21 -25.79
CA ILE A 10 44.63 -10.12 -25.91
C ILE A 10 44.02 -10.44 -24.56
N THR A 11 44.84 -10.68 -23.50
CA THR A 11 44.31 -10.94 -22.17
C THR A 11 43.59 -9.73 -21.55
N VAL A 12 44.11 -8.52 -21.78
CA VAL A 12 43.46 -7.29 -21.32
C VAL A 12 42.13 -7.05 -22.02
N ILE A 13 42.08 -7.30 -23.33
CA ILE A 13 40.84 -7.16 -24.11
C ILE A 13 39.80 -8.19 -23.67
N ILE A 14 40.18 -9.44 -23.38
CA ILE A 14 39.28 -10.48 -22.90
C ILE A 14 38.76 -10.09 -21.48
N LEU A 15 39.61 -9.58 -20.61
CA LEU A 15 39.21 -9.10 -19.28
C LEU A 15 38.23 -7.92 -19.36
N LEU A 16 38.44 -6.99 -20.27
CA LEU A 16 37.53 -5.86 -20.50
C LEU A 16 36.18 -6.31 -21.08
N LEU A 17 36.18 -7.30 -21.97
CA LEU A 17 34.96 -7.85 -22.52
C LEU A 17 34.16 -8.65 -21.48
N LEU A 18 34.82 -9.37 -20.58
CA LEU A 18 34.18 -10.10 -19.49
C LEU A 18 33.61 -9.16 -18.41
N SER A 19 34.31 -8.07 -18.11
CA SER A 19 33.81 -7.06 -17.15
C SER A 19 32.66 -6.22 -17.73
N GLY A 20 32.65 -5.97 -19.02
CA GLY A 20 31.57 -5.27 -19.71
C GLY A 20 30.26 -6.03 -19.78
N TRP A 21 30.31 -7.37 -19.77
CA TRP A 21 29.10 -8.19 -19.84
C TRP A 21 28.28 -8.16 -18.56
N SER A 22 28.94 -7.98 -17.40
CA SER A 22 28.25 -7.91 -16.13
C SER A 22 27.46 -6.60 -15.93
N ILE A 23 27.84 -5.53 -16.62
CA ILE A 23 27.18 -4.22 -16.51
C ILE A 23 25.93 -4.16 -17.40
N PHE A 24 25.89 -4.95 -18.50
CA PHE A 24 24.78 -4.93 -19.44
C PHE A 24 23.67 -5.94 -19.12
N HIS A 25 23.89 -6.81 -18.12
CA HIS A 25 22.90 -7.75 -17.62
C HIS A 25 22.30 -7.26 -16.29
N GLN A 26 21.98 -5.98 -16.23
CA GLN A 26 20.96 -5.56 -15.29
C GLN A 26 19.65 -6.08 -15.87
N PRO A 27 18.95 -7.00 -15.17
CA PRO A 27 17.56 -7.25 -15.52
C PRO A 27 16.92 -5.88 -15.48
N GLY A 28 16.45 -5.45 -16.65
CA GLY A 28 15.75 -4.19 -16.73
C GLY A 28 14.73 -4.22 -15.60
N TYR A 29 14.81 -3.26 -14.71
CA TYR A 29 13.70 -2.89 -13.88
C TYR A 29 12.67 -2.37 -14.87
N SER A 30 11.98 -3.31 -15.49
CA SER A 30 10.71 -3.01 -16.09
C SER A 30 9.93 -2.40 -14.94
N SER A 31 9.61 -1.14 -15.03
CA SER A 31 8.39 -0.63 -14.49
C SER A 31 7.28 -1.48 -15.13
N GLU A 32 7.20 -2.76 -14.69
CA GLU A 32 6.01 -3.54 -14.84
C GLU A 32 4.95 -2.63 -14.30
N ASP A 33 4.08 -2.21 -15.22
CA ASP A 33 2.76 -1.79 -14.87
C ASP A 33 2.41 -2.55 -13.60
N GLN A 34 2.41 -1.85 -12.47
CA GLN A 34 1.83 -2.40 -11.28
C GLN A 34 0.41 -2.72 -11.72
N PHE A 35 0.23 -3.95 -12.12
CA PHE A 35 -1.08 -4.50 -12.35
C PHE A 35 -1.78 -4.28 -11.03
N VAL A 36 -2.46 -3.14 -10.94
CA VAL A 36 -3.28 -2.78 -9.81
C VAL A 36 -4.37 -3.83 -9.83
N THR A 37 -4.08 -4.97 -9.24
CA THR A 37 -5.09 -5.99 -9.02
C THR A 37 -6.19 -5.29 -8.25
N PRO A 38 -7.39 -5.16 -8.83
CA PRO A 38 -8.45 -4.40 -8.21
C PRO A 38 -8.76 -5.00 -6.85
N THR A 39 -8.49 -4.24 -5.81
CA THR A 39 -8.95 -4.57 -4.47
C THR A 39 -10.39 -4.17 -4.36
N ASN A 40 -11.20 -5.04 -3.79
CA ASN A 40 -12.61 -4.78 -3.51
C ASN A 40 -12.83 -4.78 -2.01
N ILE A 41 -13.59 -3.81 -1.55
CA ILE A 41 -14.01 -3.69 -0.16
C ILE A 41 -15.51 -3.85 -0.07
N HIS A 42 -15.95 -4.70 0.83
CA HIS A 42 -17.37 -4.87 1.15
C HIS A 42 -17.62 -4.50 2.60
N PHE A 43 -18.46 -3.52 2.84
CA PHE A 43 -18.92 -3.16 4.17
C PHE A 43 -20.12 -4.00 4.58
N GLU A 44 -20.12 -4.51 5.80
CA GLU A 44 -21.30 -5.21 6.35
C GLU A 44 -22.51 -4.27 6.48
N LYS A 45 -22.22 -3.01 6.85
CA LYS A 45 -23.17 -1.89 6.87
C LYS A 45 -22.47 -0.63 6.44
N ASP A 46 -23.02 0.03 5.47
CA ASP A 46 -22.56 1.33 4.97
C ASP A 46 -23.10 2.51 5.78
N THR A 47 -24.18 2.27 6.52
CA THR A 47 -24.86 3.25 7.36
C THR A 47 -25.13 2.68 8.74
N LEU A 48 -24.77 3.43 9.78
CA LEU A 48 -25.05 3.10 11.17
C LEU A 48 -25.87 4.24 11.79
N SER A 49 -27.01 3.90 12.36
CA SER A 49 -27.83 4.87 13.11
C SER A 49 -27.27 5.01 14.53
N LEU A 50 -26.91 6.21 14.92
CA LEU A 50 -26.49 6.51 16.30
C LEU A 50 -27.67 6.83 17.23
N GLY A 51 -28.89 6.86 16.69
CA GLY A 51 -30.07 7.25 17.45
C GLY A 51 -30.03 8.71 17.91
N SER A 52 -30.65 9.01 19.03
CA SER A 52 -30.62 10.35 19.63
C SER A 52 -29.31 10.55 20.40
N VAL A 53 -28.48 11.47 19.90
CA VAL A 53 -27.21 11.82 20.53
C VAL A 53 -27.37 13.06 21.37
N LYS A 54 -27.01 12.98 22.65
CA LYS A 54 -26.99 14.15 23.55
C LYS A 54 -25.74 15.00 23.26
N TYR A 55 -25.94 16.30 23.26
CA TYR A 55 -24.83 17.25 23.20
C TYR A 55 -23.78 16.96 24.29
N GLY A 56 -22.50 17.02 23.92
CA GLY A 56 -21.39 16.75 24.84
C GLY A 56 -21.14 15.29 25.18
N THR A 57 -21.88 14.33 24.59
CA THR A 57 -21.64 12.89 24.79
C THR A 57 -21.02 12.27 23.54
N GLU A 58 -19.94 11.50 23.76
CA GLU A 58 -19.31 10.77 22.65
C GLU A 58 -20.14 9.54 22.24
N GLN A 59 -20.29 9.36 20.96
CA GLN A 59 -20.88 8.15 20.38
C GLN A 59 -19.83 7.41 19.58
N LYS A 60 -19.70 6.11 19.83
CA LYS A 60 -18.78 5.23 19.13
C LYS A 60 -19.54 4.37 18.13
N ALA A 61 -19.01 4.28 16.93
CA ALA A 61 -19.51 3.38 15.90
C ALA A 61 -18.34 2.61 15.28
N VAL A 62 -18.57 1.37 14.88
CA VAL A 62 -17.58 0.52 14.25
C VAL A 62 -18.14 0.06 12.91
N PHE A 63 -17.44 0.41 11.84
CA PHE A 63 -17.73 -0.10 10.50
C PHE A 63 -16.84 -1.31 10.25
N ARG A 64 -17.45 -2.45 10.00
CA ARG A 64 -16.76 -3.68 9.62
C ARG A 64 -16.80 -3.84 8.12
N PHE A 65 -15.67 -4.27 7.57
CA PHE A 65 -15.53 -4.53 6.16
C PHE A 65 -14.71 -5.80 5.92
N THR A 66 -14.86 -6.37 4.75
CA THR A 66 -14.09 -7.52 4.28
C THR A 66 -13.43 -7.19 2.95
N ASN A 67 -12.16 -7.57 2.80
CA ASN A 67 -11.50 -7.52 1.51
C ASN A 67 -12.02 -8.66 0.63
N THR A 68 -12.90 -8.34 -0.29
CA THR A 68 -13.48 -9.29 -1.27
C THR A 68 -12.67 -9.35 -2.57
N GLY A 69 -11.59 -8.60 -2.67
CA GLY A 69 -10.68 -8.62 -3.79
C GLY A 69 -9.68 -9.78 -3.75
N THR A 70 -8.82 -9.84 -4.72
CA THR A 70 -7.78 -10.88 -4.87
C THR A 70 -6.39 -10.43 -4.43
N ALA A 71 -6.23 -9.15 -4.11
CA ALA A 71 -4.97 -8.56 -3.65
C ALA A 71 -5.13 -7.97 -2.22
N PRO A 72 -4.02 -7.82 -1.48
CA PRO A 72 -4.05 -7.17 -0.18
C PRO A 72 -4.57 -5.73 -0.27
N LEU A 73 -5.48 -5.37 0.63
CA LEU A 73 -6.07 -4.03 0.73
C LEU A 73 -5.35 -3.23 1.81
N LEU A 74 -4.82 -2.07 1.46
CA LEU A 74 -4.25 -1.13 2.42
C LEU A 74 -5.06 0.17 2.42
N ILE A 75 -5.62 0.53 3.57
CA ILE A 75 -6.30 1.79 3.76
C ILE A 75 -5.28 2.85 4.17
N TYR A 76 -4.96 3.77 3.27
CA TYR A 76 -3.99 4.84 3.51
C TYR A 76 -4.57 5.95 4.38
N ASN A 77 -5.82 6.31 4.15
CA ASN A 77 -6.47 7.39 4.85
C ASN A 77 -7.98 7.20 4.94
N VAL A 78 -8.55 7.73 6.00
CA VAL A 78 -10.01 7.84 6.20
C VAL A 78 -10.28 9.27 6.63
N VAL A 79 -11.04 9.98 5.82
CA VAL A 79 -11.32 11.41 6.05
C VAL A 79 -12.77 11.54 6.49
N PRO A 80 -13.03 11.99 7.72
CA PRO A 80 -14.38 12.33 8.15
C PRO A 80 -14.86 13.62 7.49
N SER A 81 -16.15 13.78 7.33
CA SER A 81 -16.76 14.97 6.73
C SER A 81 -16.79 16.17 7.68
N CYS A 82 -16.56 15.96 8.98
CA CYS A 82 -16.47 17.03 9.97
C CYS A 82 -15.39 16.74 11.01
N ASP A 83 -14.85 17.78 11.63
CA ASP A 83 -13.88 17.69 12.72
C ASP A 83 -14.46 17.11 14.02
N CYS A 84 -15.78 16.99 14.08
CA CYS A 84 -16.52 16.37 15.18
C CYS A 84 -16.41 14.85 15.24
N THR A 85 -15.76 14.24 14.25
CA THR A 85 -15.62 12.79 14.14
C THR A 85 -14.16 12.40 14.11
N ALA A 86 -13.69 11.67 15.10
CA ALA A 86 -12.39 11.02 15.10
C ALA A 86 -12.49 9.62 14.49
N VAL A 87 -11.48 9.22 13.73
CA VAL A 87 -11.43 7.93 13.04
C VAL A 87 -10.17 7.17 13.42
N LYS A 88 -10.31 5.88 13.67
CA LYS A 88 -9.18 4.97 13.93
C LYS A 88 -9.34 3.69 13.12
N TRP A 89 -8.25 3.22 12.53
CA TRP A 89 -8.20 1.95 11.81
C TRP A 89 -6.80 1.33 11.89
N LYS A 90 -6.68 0.06 11.56
CA LYS A 90 -5.37 -0.61 11.49
C LYS A 90 -4.66 -0.26 10.19
N LYS A 91 -3.46 0.30 10.29
CA LYS A 91 -2.62 0.69 9.14
C LYS A 91 -1.75 -0.48 8.66
N ARG A 92 -2.35 -1.63 8.44
CA ARG A 92 -1.69 -2.81 7.90
C ARG A 92 -2.48 -3.37 6.72
N PRO A 93 -1.82 -4.08 5.79
CA PRO A 93 -2.51 -4.74 4.70
C PRO A 93 -3.54 -5.76 5.22
N ILE A 94 -4.72 -5.75 4.63
CA ILE A 94 -5.82 -6.69 4.88
C ILE A 94 -5.78 -7.71 3.75
N LYS A 95 -5.53 -8.97 4.07
CA LYS A 95 -5.44 -10.04 3.08
C LYS A 95 -6.78 -10.30 2.40
N PRO A 96 -6.81 -10.88 1.18
CA PRO A 96 -8.04 -11.34 0.57
C PRO A 96 -8.85 -12.24 1.50
N GLY A 97 -10.14 -11.94 1.66
CA GLY A 97 -11.04 -12.66 2.58
C GLY A 97 -10.92 -12.26 4.06
N GLU A 98 -9.93 -11.45 4.43
CA GLU A 98 -9.77 -10.94 5.80
C GLU A 98 -10.69 -9.75 6.03
N SER A 99 -11.20 -9.64 7.27
CA SER A 99 -12.02 -8.52 7.71
C SER A 99 -11.21 -7.49 8.50
N GLY A 100 -11.62 -6.23 8.41
CA GLY A 100 -11.07 -5.12 9.16
C GLY A 100 -12.17 -4.26 9.77
N GLU A 101 -11.75 -3.31 10.60
CA GLU A 101 -12.66 -2.40 11.28
C GLU A 101 -12.17 -0.96 11.16
N ILE A 102 -13.12 -0.05 10.96
CA ILE A 102 -12.92 1.40 11.09
C ILE A 102 -13.75 1.85 12.28
N GLN A 103 -13.08 2.34 13.31
CA GLN A 103 -13.73 2.87 14.51
C GLN A 103 -13.91 4.37 14.35
N THR A 104 -15.10 4.84 14.63
CA THR A 104 -15.44 6.26 14.59
C THR A 104 -15.93 6.69 15.97
N VAL A 105 -15.53 7.89 16.37
CA VAL A 105 -16.00 8.55 17.60
C VAL A 105 -16.58 9.90 17.20
N TYR A 106 -17.88 10.03 17.34
CA TYR A 106 -18.59 11.27 17.10
C TYR A 106 -18.76 12.03 18.42
N SER A 107 -18.26 13.26 18.44
CA SER A 107 -18.30 14.15 19.62
C SER A 107 -19.01 15.46 19.25
N PRO A 108 -20.31 15.60 19.51
CA PRO A 108 -21.08 16.79 19.16
C PRO A 108 -20.74 17.97 20.11
N ASN A 109 -19.55 18.53 19.95
CA ASN A 109 -19.08 19.66 20.76
C ASN A 109 -19.32 21.01 20.09
N SER A 110 -19.79 21.00 18.85
CA SER A 110 -20.21 22.20 18.12
C SER A 110 -21.56 21.94 17.46
N LEU A 111 -22.44 22.89 17.56
CA LEU A 111 -23.59 22.99 16.69
C LEU A 111 -23.01 23.37 15.32
N GLY A 112 -22.75 22.36 14.52
CA GLY A 112 -22.16 22.51 13.19
C GLY A 112 -23.01 23.33 12.25
#